data_8f440af1030a71383c4b6aa48f366c82
#
_entry.id   8f440af1030a71383c4b6aa48f366c82
#
_cell.length_a   1.000
_cell.length_b   1.000
_cell.length_c   1.000
_cell.angle_alpha   90.00
_cell.angle_beta   90.00
_cell.angle_gamma   90.00
#
_symmetry.space_group_name_H-M   'P 1'
#
loop_
_entity.id
_entity.type
_entity.pdbx_description
1 polymer ?
#
loop_
_entity_poly.entity_id
_entity_poly.type
_entity_poly.pdbx_seq_one_letter_code
_entity_poly.pdbx_strand_id
1 'polypeptide(L)'
;MLNYMTFGDEKSPPVMIVHGLYGSGKNWGVIAKRLSDQFFVITVDLRNHGDSPWLDTHNYHVMADDLVEVINSLNIKPNIIGHSMGGKAAMVLALKRPNLVRNLIIADIAPVKYEHDQSQFIEAMQKVDLSKVEKRSDATLALSKYVEDKSLQNFFTQSLDIKAKRWKLNLKVLRSEMSEILSFPKIESEFSGHSLFLKGEKSDYIKSEHRKLIKSLFTKARFATFKEAGHWLHAEKPREFESAARLFFS
;
A
#
# COMPACT_ATOMS: atom_id res chain seq x y z
N MET A 1 3.16 -16.70 -6.37
CA MET A 1 2.46 -16.20 -5.16
C MET A 1 3.28 -15.11 -4.50
N LEU A 2 2.65 -14.06 -3.96
CA LEU A 2 3.31 -12.98 -3.22
C LEU A 2 3.94 -13.50 -1.93
N ASN A 3 5.00 -12.83 -1.47
CA ASN A 3 5.53 -12.97 -0.12
C ASN A 3 4.61 -12.28 0.88
N TYR A 4 4.38 -12.87 2.04
CA TYR A 4 3.60 -12.27 3.12
C TYR A 4 4.13 -12.68 4.50
N MET A 5 3.77 -11.90 5.50
CA MET A 5 4.00 -12.19 6.92
C MET A 5 2.66 -12.21 7.64
N THR A 6 2.55 -13.07 8.66
CA THR A 6 1.34 -13.21 9.47
C THR A 6 1.59 -12.83 10.92
N PHE A 7 0.55 -12.32 11.59
CA PHE A 7 0.56 -11.91 12.99
C PHE A 7 -0.78 -12.28 13.63
N GLY A 8 -0.76 -12.77 14.85
CA GLY A 8 -1.96 -13.15 15.60
C GLY A 8 -2.38 -14.59 15.36
N ASP A 9 -3.56 -14.95 15.88
CA ASP A 9 -4.13 -16.30 15.79
C ASP A 9 -4.88 -16.46 14.45
N GLU A 10 -4.58 -17.52 13.69
CA GLU A 10 -5.21 -17.83 12.41
C GLU A 10 -6.73 -18.06 12.51
N LYS A 11 -7.24 -18.34 13.71
CA LYS A 11 -8.68 -18.46 14.00
C LYS A 11 -9.39 -17.13 14.15
N SER A 12 -8.65 -16.04 14.36
CA SER A 12 -9.19 -14.68 14.47
C SER A 12 -9.64 -14.16 13.10
N PRO A 13 -10.54 -13.15 13.05
CA PRO A 13 -10.98 -12.54 11.80
C PRO A 13 -9.80 -12.02 10.97
N PRO A 14 -9.67 -12.40 9.69
CA PRO A 14 -8.51 -12.04 8.88
C PRO A 14 -8.54 -10.57 8.42
N VAL A 15 -7.37 -9.93 8.50
CA VAL A 15 -7.09 -8.58 7.97
C VAL A 15 -5.86 -8.64 7.08
N MET A 16 -6.01 -8.31 5.80
CA MET A 16 -4.90 -8.20 4.85
C MET A 16 -4.50 -6.74 4.71
N ILE A 17 -3.19 -6.45 4.80
CA ILE A 17 -2.63 -5.11 4.65
C ILE A 17 -1.78 -5.05 3.39
N VAL A 18 -2.08 -4.07 2.51
CA VAL A 18 -1.45 -3.87 1.20
C VAL A 18 -0.76 -2.51 1.17
N HIS A 19 0.56 -2.51 1.04
CA HIS A 19 1.41 -1.31 1.11
C HIS A 19 1.35 -0.45 -0.16
N GLY A 20 1.82 0.81 -0.06
CA GLY A 20 1.97 1.75 -1.18
C GLY A 20 3.27 1.54 -1.97
N LEU A 21 3.42 2.32 -3.05
CA LEU A 21 4.61 2.32 -3.92
C LEU A 21 5.89 2.50 -3.11
N TYR A 22 6.94 1.78 -3.47
CA TYR A 22 8.26 1.69 -2.82
C TYR A 22 8.26 1.08 -1.41
N GLY A 23 7.09 0.70 -0.89
CA GLY A 23 6.94 0.07 0.41
C GLY A 23 7.11 -1.45 0.39
N SER A 24 6.78 -2.05 1.53
CA SER A 24 6.70 -3.51 1.73
C SER A 24 5.78 -3.81 2.92
N GLY A 25 5.41 -5.07 3.11
CA GLY A 25 4.66 -5.52 4.29
C GLY A 25 5.36 -5.16 5.61
N LYS A 26 6.69 -5.08 5.62
CA LYS A 26 7.48 -4.70 6.81
C LYS A 26 7.16 -3.29 7.32
N ASN A 27 6.80 -2.37 6.45
CA ASN A 27 6.44 -1.00 6.84
C ASN A 27 5.18 -0.96 7.74
N TRP A 28 4.37 -2.00 7.67
CA TRP A 28 3.13 -2.14 8.43
C TRP A 28 3.28 -2.95 9.72
N GLY A 29 4.50 -3.41 10.06
CA GLY A 29 4.75 -4.28 11.21
C GLY A 29 4.22 -3.75 12.54
N VAL A 30 4.30 -2.42 12.78
CA VAL A 30 3.75 -1.80 14.00
C VAL A 30 2.24 -1.93 14.06
N ILE A 31 1.54 -1.59 12.97
CA ILE A 31 0.08 -1.68 12.89
C ILE A 31 -0.37 -3.15 12.94
N ALA A 32 0.31 -4.04 12.20
CA ALA A 32 0.00 -5.46 12.18
C ALA A 32 0.13 -6.08 13.58
N LYS A 33 1.23 -5.81 14.27
CA LYS A 33 1.45 -6.30 15.64
C LYS A 33 0.42 -5.75 16.63
N ARG A 34 -0.03 -4.50 16.47
CA ARG A 34 -1.06 -3.91 17.34
C ARG A 34 -2.44 -4.52 17.10
N LEU A 35 -2.80 -4.81 15.84
CA LEU A 35 -4.07 -5.41 15.49
C LEU A 35 -4.13 -6.92 15.79
N SER A 36 -2.98 -7.57 15.97
CA SER A 36 -2.89 -9.04 16.07
C SER A 36 -3.42 -9.64 17.38
N ASP A 37 -3.81 -8.85 18.34
CA ASP A 37 -4.54 -9.30 19.54
C ASP A 37 -6.01 -9.64 19.28
N GLN A 38 -6.61 -9.10 18.21
CA GLN A 38 -8.00 -9.31 17.83
C GLN A 38 -8.17 -9.90 16.42
N PHE A 39 -7.16 -9.77 15.57
CA PHE A 39 -7.22 -10.14 14.16
C PHE A 39 -6.06 -11.05 13.76
N PHE A 40 -6.32 -11.93 12.80
CA PHE A 40 -5.26 -12.58 12.04
C PHE A 40 -4.81 -11.63 10.94
N VAL A 41 -3.64 -11.00 11.10
CA VAL A 41 -3.16 -9.95 10.21
C VAL A 41 -2.14 -10.51 9.23
N ILE A 42 -2.37 -10.29 7.94
CA ILE A 42 -1.50 -10.67 6.84
C ILE A 42 -0.96 -9.39 6.19
N THR A 43 0.36 -9.17 6.20
CA THR A 43 0.98 -8.08 5.46
C THR A 43 1.67 -8.65 4.23
N VAL A 44 1.29 -8.21 3.03
CA VAL A 44 1.84 -8.70 1.77
C VAL A 44 2.93 -7.77 1.23
N ASP A 45 3.93 -8.32 0.57
CA ASP A 45 4.77 -7.59 -0.37
C ASP A 45 4.13 -7.69 -1.75
N LEU A 46 3.75 -6.58 -2.39
CA LEU A 46 3.25 -6.60 -3.76
C LEU A 46 4.33 -7.03 -4.75
N ARG A 47 3.94 -7.55 -5.93
CA ARG A 47 4.90 -7.85 -7.01
C ARG A 47 5.89 -6.70 -7.21
N ASN A 48 7.11 -7.01 -7.57
CA ASN A 48 8.19 -6.04 -7.78
C ASN A 48 8.64 -5.27 -6.54
N HIS A 49 8.16 -5.66 -5.34
CA HIS A 49 8.51 -5.07 -4.04
C HIS A 49 8.92 -6.14 -3.04
N GLY A 50 9.75 -5.76 -2.07
CA GLY A 50 10.12 -6.59 -0.93
C GLY A 50 10.75 -7.91 -1.31
N ASP A 51 10.22 -8.99 -0.75
CA ASP A 51 10.67 -10.37 -1.02
C ASP A 51 9.73 -11.10 -2.01
N SER A 52 8.78 -10.38 -2.63
CA SER A 52 7.90 -10.91 -3.67
C SER A 52 8.60 -11.03 -5.03
N PRO A 53 8.06 -11.88 -5.94
CA PRO A 53 8.63 -12.07 -7.27
C PRO A 53 8.72 -10.77 -8.08
N TRP A 54 9.81 -10.64 -8.83
CA TRP A 54 9.98 -9.63 -9.86
C TRP A 54 9.39 -10.12 -11.16
N LEU A 55 8.41 -9.36 -11.68
CA LEU A 55 7.63 -9.69 -12.87
C LEU A 55 7.65 -8.49 -13.82
N ASP A 56 7.43 -8.73 -15.12
CA ASP A 56 7.56 -7.71 -16.16
C ASP A 56 6.38 -6.73 -16.24
N THR A 57 5.30 -6.97 -15.48
CA THR A 57 4.09 -6.14 -15.46
C THR A 57 3.77 -5.63 -14.07
N HIS A 58 3.18 -4.42 -13.99
CA HIS A 58 2.82 -3.79 -12.71
C HIS A 58 1.58 -2.89 -12.84
N ASN A 59 0.44 -3.46 -13.20
CA ASN A 59 -0.86 -2.76 -13.24
C ASN A 59 -1.82 -3.30 -12.19
N TYR A 60 -2.92 -2.61 -11.96
CA TYR A 60 -3.86 -2.95 -10.90
C TYR A 60 -4.65 -4.25 -11.12
N HIS A 61 -4.83 -4.68 -12.36
CA HIS A 61 -5.50 -5.95 -12.63
C HIS A 61 -4.66 -7.13 -12.16
N VAL A 62 -3.37 -7.15 -12.53
CA VAL A 62 -2.46 -8.23 -12.14
C VAL A 62 -2.13 -8.18 -10.65
N MET A 63 -2.03 -6.98 -10.03
CA MET A 63 -1.87 -6.88 -8.58
C MET A 63 -3.09 -7.41 -7.82
N ALA A 64 -4.30 -7.13 -8.31
CA ALA A 64 -5.52 -7.68 -7.72
C ALA A 64 -5.57 -9.22 -7.84
N ASP A 65 -5.16 -9.78 -8.98
CA ASP A 65 -5.12 -11.22 -9.20
C ASP A 65 -4.05 -11.90 -8.29
N ASP A 66 -2.91 -11.25 -8.02
CA ASP A 66 -1.94 -11.70 -7.02
C ASP A 66 -2.52 -11.75 -5.61
N LEU A 67 -3.30 -10.74 -5.22
CA LEU A 67 -3.98 -10.74 -3.91
C LEU A 67 -5.02 -11.86 -3.81
N VAL A 68 -5.73 -12.16 -4.91
CA VAL A 68 -6.65 -13.32 -4.98
C VAL A 68 -5.90 -14.63 -4.75
N GLU A 69 -4.69 -14.78 -5.32
CA GLU A 69 -3.86 -15.97 -5.11
C GLU A 69 -3.54 -16.18 -3.61
N VAL A 70 -3.15 -15.11 -2.90
CA VAL A 70 -2.89 -15.18 -1.45
C VAL A 70 -4.16 -15.51 -0.66
N ILE A 71 -5.29 -14.85 -0.96
CA ILE A 71 -6.58 -15.08 -0.31
C ILE A 71 -7.01 -16.55 -0.45
N ASN A 72 -6.91 -17.09 -1.66
CA ASN A 72 -7.28 -18.47 -1.93
C ASN A 72 -6.33 -19.48 -1.26
N SER A 73 -5.02 -19.20 -1.25
CA SER A 73 -4.03 -20.09 -0.63
C SER A 73 -4.22 -20.19 0.89
N LEU A 74 -4.69 -19.13 1.53
CA LEU A 74 -5.02 -19.08 2.95
C LEU A 74 -6.46 -19.51 3.25
N ASN A 75 -7.29 -19.70 2.23
CA ASN A 75 -8.72 -20.01 2.34
C ASN A 75 -9.47 -19.03 3.26
N ILE A 76 -9.26 -17.73 3.08
CA ILE A 76 -9.81 -16.66 3.93
C ILE A 76 -10.72 -15.72 3.13
N LYS A 77 -11.56 -14.96 3.86
CA LYS A 77 -12.27 -13.77 3.36
C LYS A 77 -11.91 -12.58 4.24
N PRO A 78 -10.82 -11.84 3.91
CA PRO A 78 -10.29 -10.80 4.78
C PRO A 78 -11.08 -9.50 4.72
N ASN A 79 -10.99 -8.73 5.81
CA ASN A 79 -11.01 -7.28 5.73
C ASN A 79 -9.69 -6.83 5.07
N ILE A 80 -9.72 -5.77 4.26
CA ILE A 80 -8.50 -5.30 3.57
C ILE A 80 -8.21 -3.86 3.96
N ILE A 81 -6.96 -3.58 4.28
CA ILE A 81 -6.39 -2.24 4.42
C ILE A 81 -5.45 -2.02 3.24
N GLY A 82 -5.74 -1.06 2.38
CA GLY A 82 -4.85 -0.69 1.27
C GLY A 82 -4.41 0.77 1.36
N HIS A 83 -3.12 1.03 1.26
CA HIS A 83 -2.56 2.37 1.26
C HIS A 83 -2.07 2.76 -0.12
N SER A 84 -2.42 3.96 -0.60
CA SER A 84 -1.91 4.53 -1.86
C SER A 84 -2.05 3.53 -3.03
N MET A 85 -0.97 3.14 -3.71
CA MET A 85 -0.97 2.10 -4.76
C MET A 85 -1.65 0.81 -4.29
N GLY A 86 -1.33 0.31 -3.09
CA GLY A 86 -2.00 -0.85 -2.50
C GLY A 86 -3.49 -0.63 -2.26
N GLY A 87 -3.91 0.62 -2.01
CA GLY A 87 -5.32 1.01 -1.93
C GLY A 87 -6.03 0.86 -3.27
N LYS A 88 -5.40 1.25 -4.38
CA LYS A 88 -5.94 1.04 -5.73
C LYS A 88 -6.01 -0.45 -6.09
N ALA A 89 -4.99 -1.24 -5.75
CA ALA A 89 -5.01 -2.69 -5.95
C ALA A 89 -6.16 -3.35 -5.17
N ALA A 90 -6.35 -2.96 -3.90
CA ALA A 90 -7.46 -3.42 -3.07
C ALA A 90 -8.85 -2.99 -3.60
N MET A 91 -8.96 -1.77 -4.12
CA MET A 91 -10.18 -1.29 -4.80
C MET A 91 -10.51 -2.14 -6.02
N VAL A 92 -9.53 -2.41 -6.88
CA VAL A 92 -9.71 -3.25 -8.08
C VAL A 92 -10.09 -4.67 -7.70
N LEU A 93 -9.46 -5.26 -6.69
CA LEU A 93 -9.85 -6.55 -6.15
C LEU A 93 -11.30 -6.57 -5.69
N ALA A 94 -11.71 -5.60 -4.86
CA ALA A 94 -13.08 -5.51 -4.34
C ALA A 94 -14.14 -5.35 -5.46
N LEU A 95 -13.82 -4.57 -6.51
CA LEU A 95 -14.71 -4.37 -7.65
C LEU A 95 -14.79 -5.62 -8.56
N LYS A 96 -13.68 -6.32 -8.79
CA LYS A 96 -13.64 -7.53 -9.65
C LYS A 96 -14.13 -8.80 -8.94
N ARG A 97 -13.89 -8.92 -7.64
CA ARG A 97 -14.13 -10.11 -6.82
C ARG A 97 -14.78 -9.76 -5.47
N PRO A 98 -15.96 -9.12 -5.46
CA PRO A 98 -16.58 -8.60 -4.23
C PRO A 98 -16.81 -9.68 -3.17
N ASN A 99 -17.03 -10.92 -3.58
CA ASN A 99 -17.25 -12.04 -2.67
C ASN A 99 -16.02 -12.45 -1.85
N LEU A 100 -14.81 -12.06 -2.30
CA LEU A 100 -13.55 -12.36 -1.60
C LEU A 100 -13.18 -11.31 -0.55
N VAL A 101 -13.83 -10.16 -0.54
CA VAL A 101 -13.54 -9.04 0.37
C VAL A 101 -14.67 -8.87 1.37
N ARG A 102 -14.36 -8.75 2.67
CA ARG A 102 -15.36 -8.51 3.71
C ARG A 102 -15.68 -7.03 3.84
N ASN A 103 -14.70 -6.24 4.27
CA ASN A 103 -14.76 -4.78 4.37
C ASN A 103 -13.45 -4.17 3.87
N LEU A 104 -13.46 -2.88 3.54
CA LEU A 104 -12.33 -2.22 2.88
C LEU A 104 -11.98 -0.91 3.60
N ILE A 105 -10.72 -0.75 4.01
CA ILE A 105 -10.14 0.54 4.40
C ILE A 105 -9.17 0.98 3.30
N ILE A 106 -9.41 2.16 2.75
CA ILE A 106 -8.54 2.80 1.77
C ILE A 106 -7.87 4.00 2.42
N ALA A 107 -6.56 3.91 2.59
CA ALA A 107 -5.75 4.96 3.19
C ALA A 107 -5.15 5.86 2.11
N ASP A 108 -5.65 7.06 2.06
CA ASP A 108 -5.20 8.25 1.35
C ASP A 108 -4.95 8.07 -0.16
N ILE A 109 -5.94 7.52 -0.87
CA ILE A 109 -5.95 7.41 -2.32
C ILE A 109 -7.39 7.37 -2.86
N ALA A 110 -7.62 7.90 -4.05
CA ALA A 110 -8.88 7.82 -4.78
C ALA A 110 -8.75 6.94 -6.05
N PRO A 111 -9.87 6.41 -6.60
CA PRO A 111 -9.89 5.63 -7.84
C PRO A 111 -9.81 6.53 -9.08
N VAL A 112 -8.75 7.34 -9.16
CA VAL A 112 -8.53 8.31 -10.24
C VAL A 112 -7.09 8.24 -10.75
N LYS A 113 -6.86 8.81 -11.94
CA LYS A 113 -5.51 9.08 -12.44
C LYS A 113 -4.92 10.30 -11.71
N TYR A 114 -3.64 10.23 -11.38
CA TYR A 114 -2.85 11.34 -10.85
C TYR A 114 -1.81 11.80 -11.87
N GLU A 115 -1.56 13.12 -11.92
CA GLU A 115 -0.64 13.71 -12.91
C GLU A 115 0.80 13.89 -12.39
N HIS A 116 1.02 13.73 -11.06
CA HIS A 116 2.35 13.89 -10.48
C HIS A 116 3.22 12.64 -10.74
N ASP A 117 4.37 12.85 -11.36
CA ASP A 117 5.32 11.78 -11.63
C ASP A 117 6.09 11.39 -10.35
N GLN A 118 6.25 10.09 -10.14
CA GLN A 118 7.03 9.50 -9.04
C GLN A 118 8.38 8.94 -9.52
N SER A 119 8.67 8.99 -10.83
CA SER A 119 9.87 8.41 -11.44
C SER A 119 11.17 9.07 -10.96
N GLN A 120 11.11 10.32 -10.52
CA GLN A 120 12.24 11.04 -9.92
C GLN A 120 12.86 10.29 -8.73
N PHE A 121 12.05 9.57 -7.95
CA PHE A 121 12.53 8.79 -6.81
C PHE A 121 13.24 7.50 -7.26
N ILE A 122 12.81 6.91 -8.38
CA ILE A 122 13.52 5.78 -9.00
C ILE A 122 14.89 6.24 -9.47
N GLU A 123 14.96 7.39 -10.14
CA GLU A 123 16.25 7.96 -10.58
C GLU A 123 17.18 8.26 -9.40
N ALA A 124 16.63 8.80 -8.31
CA ALA A 124 17.40 9.03 -7.10
C ALA A 124 17.97 7.74 -6.52
N MET A 125 17.16 6.69 -6.42
CA MET A 125 17.59 5.37 -5.93
C MET A 125 18.65 4.75 -6.85
N GLN A 126 18.53 4.87 -8.17
CA GLN A 126 19.49 4.34 -9.14
C GLN A 126 20.84 5.07 -9.10
N LYS A 127 20.88 6.34 -8.69
CA LYS A 127 22.11 7.12 -8.54
C LYS A 127 22.91 6.79 -7.28
N VAL A 128 22.36 6.02 -6.34
CA VAL A 128 23.08 5.60 -5.15
C VAL A 128 24.07 4.50 -5.48
N ASP A 129 25.36 4.76 -5.26
CA ASP A 129 26.43 3.75 -5.37
C ASP A 129 26.36 2.78 -4.19
N LEU A 130 25.64 1.69 -4.37
CA LEU A 130 25.41 0.69 -3.33
C LEU A 130 26.70 -0.05 -2.90
N SER A 131 27.77 -0.04 -3.71
CA SER A 131 29.05 -0.64 -3.33
C SER A 131 29.66 0.03 -2.10
N LYS A 132 29.40 1.33 -1.92
CA LYS A 132 29.89 2.16 -0.80
C LYS A 132 28.98 2.19 0.41
N VAL A 133 27.83 1.49 0.38
CA VAL A 133 26.86 1.48 1.46
C VAL A 133 27.16 0.32 2.41
N GLU A 134 27.63 0.60 3.61
CA GLU A 134 27.90 -0.39 4.66
C GLU A 134 26.73 -0.50 5.66
N LYS A 135 26.04 0.60 5.89
CA LYS A 135 24.87 0.69 6.79
C LYS A 135 23.79 1.58 6.16
N ARG A 136 22.58 1.50 6.69
CA ARG A 136 21.41 2.21 6.15
C ARG A 136 21.58 3.74 6.12
N SER A 137 22.27 4.31 7.13
CA SER A 137 22.57 5.75 7.17
C SER A 137 23.43 6.22 6.01
N ASP A 138 24.30 5.37 5.46
CA ASP A 138 25.14 5.74 4.30
C ASP A 138 24.26 5.91 3.06
N ALA A 139 23.29 5.00 2.87
CA ALA A 139 22.31 5.11 1.79
C ALA A 139 21.39 6.35 1.96
N THR A 140 20.96 6.65 3.19
CA THR A 140 20.19 7.87 3.50
C THR A 140 20.99 9.11 3.13
N LEU A 141 22.25 9.18 3.51
CA LEU A 141 23.15 10.30 3.16
C LEU A 141 23.37 10.40 1.63
N ALA A 142 23.49 9.27 0.93
CA ALA A 142 23.64 9.28 -0.52
C ALA A 142 22.36 9.78 -1.22
N LEU A 143 21.17 9.37 -0.73
CA LEU A 143 19.87 9.82 -1.22
C LEU A 143 19.61 11.31 -0.95
N SER A 144 20.14 11.88 0.14
CA SER A 144 19.91 13.30 0.48
C SER A 144 20.41 14.29 -0.59
N LYS A 145 21.27 13.84 -1.50
CA LYS A 145 21.72 14.64 -2.66
C LYS A 145 20.61 14.81 -3.73
N TYR A 146 19.57 13.97 -3.70
CA TYR A 146 18.56 13.88 -4.75
C TYR A 146 17.13 13.99 -4.21
N VAL A 147 16.93 13.74 -2.93
CA VAL A 147 15.63 13.77 -2.23
C VAL A 147 15.79 14.63 -1.00
N GLU A 148 15.11 15.77 -0.95
CA GLU A 148 15.24 16.73 0.17
C GLU A 148 14.55 16.22 1.44
N ASP A 149 13.38 15.61 1.31
CA ASP A 149 12.59 15.12 2.44
C ASP A 149 13.27 13.92 3.13
N LYS A 150 13.69 14.14 4.38
CA LYS A 150 14.34 13.13 5.22
C LYS A 150 13.44 11.91 5.52
N SER A 151 12.13 12.12 5.60
CA SER A 151 11.18 11.03 5.83
C SER A 151 11.12 10.10 4.62
N LEU A 152 11.14 10.67 3.40
CA LEU A 152 11.25 9.91 2.15
C LEU A 152 12.56 9.16 2.04
N GLN A 153 13.70 9.81 2.36
CA GLN A 153 15.01 9.15 2.37
C GLN A 153 14.98 7.89 3.27
N ASN A 154 14.47 8.06 4.49
CA ASN A 154 14.35 6.97 5.45
C ASN A 154 13.39 5.88 4.98
N PHE A 155 12.27 6.25 4.36
CA PHE A 155 11.30 5.32 3.81
C PHE A 155 11.91 4.47 2.69
N PHE A 156 12.54 5.09 1.69
CA PHE A 156 13.15 4.36 0.57
C PHE A 156 14.24 3.40 1.04
N THR A 157 15.09 3.83 1.98
CA THR A 157 16.17 2.98 2.48
C THR A 157 15.68 1.75 3.25
N GLN A 158 14.42 1.68 3.69
CA GLN A 158 13.85 0.45 4.25
C GLN A 158 13.76 -0.67 3.21
N SER A 159 13.64 -0.34 1.94
CA SER A 159 13.63 -1.29 0.83
C SER A 159 15.04 -1.70 0.36
N LEU A 160 16.10 -1.29 1.07
CA LEU A 160 17.46 -1.66 0.73
C LEU A 160 17.90 -2.94 1.47
N ASP A 161 18.36 -3.92 0.70
CA ASP A 161 19.15 -5.06 1.18
C ASP A 161 20.64 -4.69 1.20
N ILE A 162 21.12 -4.35 2.40
CA ILE A 162 22.52 -3.90 2.59
C ILE A 162 23.51 -5.02 2.28
N LYS A 163 23.18 -6.25 2.67
CA LYS A 163 24.07 -7.41 2.47
C LYS A 163 24.20 -7.76 0.98
N ALA A 164 23.07 -7.79 0.29
CA ALA A 164 23.04 -8.09 -1.14
C ALA A 164 23.37 -6.86 -2.02
N LYS A 165 23.60 -5.68 -1.43
CA LYS A 165 23.89 -4.42 -2.14
C LYS A 165 22.87 -4.13 -3.24
N ARG A 166 21.57 -4.31 -2.95
CA ARG A 166 20.50 -4.11 -3.93
C ARG A 166 19.24 -3.52 -3.30
N TRP A 167 18.50 -2.77 -4.09
CA TRP A 167 17.14 -2.41 -3.76
C TRP A 167 16.22 -3.65 -3.88
N LYS A 168 15.33 -3.87 -2.90
CA LYS A 168 14.25 -4.86 -2.97
C LYS A 168 13.05 -4.30 -3.74
N LEU A 169 13.33 -3.62 -4.83
CA LEU A 169 12.38 -2.96 -5.73
C LEU A 169 12.85 -3.21 -7.16
N ASN A 170 11.96 -3.71 -8.00
CA ASN A 170 12.24 -3.84 -9.45
C ASN A 170 12.12 -2.46 -10.11
N LEU A 171 13.10 -1.58 -9.85
CA LEU A 171 13.08 -0.18 -10.29
C LEU A 171 12.87 -0.03 -11.79
N LYS A 172 13.36 -0.99 -12.60
CA LYS A 172 13.19 -0.99 -14.06
C LYS A 172 11.72 -1.09 -14.44
N VAL A 173 11.02 -2.08 -13.90
CA VAL A 173 9.60 -2.30 -14.21
C VAL A 173 8.73 -1.23 -13.57
N LEU A 174 9.00 -0.81 -12.33
CA LEU A 174 8.27 0.27 -11.69
C LEU A 174 8.36 1.59 -12.48
N ARG A 175 9.51 1.84 -13.14
CA ARG A 175 9.66 3.00 -14.03
C ARG A 175 8.84 2.86 -15.32
N SER A 176 8.92 1.72 -15.98
CA SER A 176 8.19 1.51 -17.25
C SER A 176 6.68 1.47 -17.07
N GLU A 177 6.20 1.02 -15.91
CA GLU A 177 4.78 0.90 -15.57
C GLU A 177 4.25 2.11 -14.76
N MET A 178 5.01 3.20 -14.63
CA MET A 178 4.62 4.35 -13.80
C MET A 178 3.28 4.96 -14.23
N SER A 179 3.00 5.02 -15.52
CA SER A 179 1.71 5.49 -16.03
C SER A 179 0.53 4.65 -15.55
N GLU A 180 0.70 3.31 -15.49
CA GLU A 180 -0.29 2.39 -14.96
C GLU A 180 -0.47 2.56 -13.44
N ILE A 181 0.64 2.74 -12.71
CA ILE A 181 0.61 3.00 -11.25
C ILE A 181 -0.12 4.30 -10.92
N LEU A 182 0.07 5.34 -11.72
CA LEU A 182 -0.61 6.63 -11.54
C LEU A 182 -2.08 6.59 -11.99
N SER A 183 -2.48 5.67 -12.88
CA SER A 183 -3.83 5.52 -13.39
C SER A 183 -4.79 4.82 -12.41
N PHE A 184 -6.03 4.68 -12.83
CA PHE A 184 -7.00 3.73 -12.27
C PHE A 184 -7.79 3.11 -13.43
N PRO A 185 -7.92 1.79 -13.52
CA PRO A 185 -8.61 1.15 -14.64
C PRO A 185 -10.13 1.44 -14.61
N LYS A 186 -10.72 1.56 -15.79
CA LYS A 186 -12.17 1.63 -15.91
C LYS A 186 -12.77 0.26 -15.56
N ILE A 187 -13.61 0.23 -14.54
CA ILE A 187 -14.32 -0.97 -14.07
C ILE A 187 -15.81 -0.63 -13.98
N GLU A 188 -16.63 -1.40 -14.68
CA GLU A 188 -18.09 -1.20 -14.74
C GLU A 188 -18.82 -2.08 -13.71
N SER A 189 -18.35 -2.04 -12.46
CA SER A 189 -18.96 -2.77 -11.33
C SER A 189 -18.89 -1.93 -10.08
N GLU A 190 -19.68 -2.30 -9.08
CA GLU A 190 -19.69 -1.66 -7.76
C GLU A 190 -19.37 -2.65 -6.65
N PHE A 191 -18.85 -2.14 -5.56
CA PHE A 191 -18.65 -2.89 -4.32
C PHE A 191 -19.67 -2.41 -3.27
N SER A 192 -20.57 -3.30 -2.87
CA SER A 192 -21.62 -3.04 -1.88
C SER A 192 -21.21 -3.37 -0.43
N GLY A 193 -19.97 -3.84 -0.20
CA GLY A 193 -19.41 -4.01 1.13
C GLY A 193 -19.11 -2.66 1.80
N HIS A 194 -18.95 -2.68 3.12
CA HIS A 194 -18.60 -1.46 3.86
C HIS A 194 -17.19 -1.02 3.47
N SER A 195 -17.02 0.26 3.16
CA SER A 195 -15.75 0.85 2.77
C SER A 195 -15.49 2.15 3.53
N LEU A 196 -14.28 2.30 4.09
CA LEU A 196 -13.85 3.49 4.80
C LEU A 196 -12.66 4.12 4.06
N PHE A 197 -12.86 5.33 3.56
CA PHE A 197 -11.80 6.13 2.94
C PHE A 197 -11.22 7.09 3.97
N LEU A 198 -9.97 6.85 4.35
CA LEU A 198 -9.22 7.68 5.29
C LEU A 198 -8.39 8.69 4.52
N LYS A 199 -8.50 9.97 4.89
CA LYS A 199 -7.77 11.07 4.27
C LYS A 199 -6.84 11.73 5.29
N GLY A 200 -5.62 12.07 4.90
CA GLY A 200 -4.78 13.04 5.63
C GLY A 200 -5.25 14.47 5.37
N GLU A 201 -5.37 15.29 6.42
CA GLU A 201 -5.78 16.68 6.28
C GLU A 201 -4.85 17.48 5.35
N LYS A 202 -3.55 17.19 5.43
CA LYS A 202 -2.48 17.83 4.64
C LYS A 202 -2.23 17.12 3.30
N SER A 203 -3.08 16.18 2.91
CA SER A 203 -2.93 15.38 1.69
C SER A 203 -3.95 15.78 0.62
N ASP A 204 -3.52 15.80 -0.64
CA ASP A 204 -4.33 16.11 -1.81
C ASP A 204 -4.79 14.87 -2.60
N TYR A 205 -4.52 13.66 -2.10
CA TYR A 205 -4.89 12.42 -2.79
C TYR A 205 -6.40 12.14 -2.80
N ILE A 206 -7.13 12.52 -1.74
CA ILE A 206 -8.59 12.44 -1.72
C ILE A 206 -9.16 13.85 -1.64
N LYS A 207 -9.73 14.33 -2.76
CA LYS A 207 -10.39 15.63 -2.85
C LYS A 207 -11.91 15.49 -2.76
N SER A 208 -12.60 16.59 -2.49
CA SER A 208 -14.07 16.63 -2.45
C SER A 208 -14.72 16.16 -3.76
N GLU A 209 -14.13 16.52 -4.89
CA GLU A 209 -14.57 16.15 -6.23
C GLU A 209 -14.54 14.64 -6.49
N HIS A 210 -13.62 13.90 -5.84
CA HIS A 210 -13.52 12.45 -5.97
C HIS A 210 -14.68 11.69 -5.28
N ARG A 211 -15.38 12.33 -4.32
CA ARG A 211 -16.39 11.65 -3.50
C ARG A 211 -17.56 11.08 -4.31
N LYS A 212 -17.97 11.77 -5.38
CA LYS A 212 -19.06 11.29 -6.25
C LYS A 212 -18.67 9.98 -6.94
N LEU A 213 -17.47 9.94 -7.52
CA LEU A 213 -16.93 8.74 -8.16
C LEU A 213 -16.71 7.61 -7.14
N ILE A 214 -16.13 7.92 -5.97
CA ILE A 214 -15.92 6.92 -4.92
C ILE A 214 -17.26 6.29 -4.54
N LYS A 215 -18.31 7.09 -4.30
CA LYS A 215 -19.62 6.57 -3.92
C LYS A 215 -20.36 5.80 -5.02
N SER A 216 -20.06 6.06 -6.30
CA SER A 216 -20.63 5.26 -7.39
C SER A 216 -19.99 3.88 -7.51
N LEU A 217 -18.70 3.75 -7.17
CA LEU A 217 -17.98 2.47 -7.18
C LEU A 217 -18.10 1.70 -5.85
N PHE A 218 -18.18 2.41 -4.74
CA PHE A 218 -18.25 1.88 -3.36
C PHE A 218 -19.51 2.42 -2.68
N THR A 219 -20.63 1.73 -2.87
CA THR A 219 -21.96 2.25 -2.54
C THR A 219 -22.16 2.52 -1.05
N LYS A 220 -21.41 1.84 -0.17
CA LYS A 220 -21.41 2.05 1.30
C LYS A 220 -20.16 2.77 1.80
N ALA A 221 -19.56 3.64 0.94
CA ALA A 221 -18.38 4.38 1.31
C ALA A 221 -18.63 5.43 2.39
N ARG A 222 -17.80 5.39 3.43
CA ARG A 222 -17.69 6.40 4.50
C ARG A 222 -16.34 7.08 4.38
N PHE A 223 -16.21 8.29 4.94
CA PHE A 223 -15.00 9.09 4.89
C PHE A 223 -14.62 9.57 6.28
N ALA A 224 -13.34 9.53 6.60
CA ALA A 224 -12.78 10.14 7.80
C ALA A 224 -11.49 10.88 7.46
N THR A 225 -11.22 11.98 8.18
CA THR A 225 -10.01 12.79 7.99
C THR A 225 -9.16 12.73 9.24
N PHE A 226 -7.88 12.45 9.06
CA PHE A 226 -6.86 12.47 10.10
C PHE A 226 -6.26 13.88 10.18
N LYS A 227 -6.52 14.56 11.28
CA LYS A 227 -6.03 15.92 11.51
C LYS A 227 -4.49 15.94 11.53
N GLU A 228 -3.91 16.96 10.92
CA GLU A 228 -2.46 17.20 10.85
C GLU A 228 -1.65 16.08 10.18
N ALA A 229 -2.28 15.06 9.62
CA ALA A 229 -1.60 13.99 8.90
C ALA A 229 -1.46 14.29 7.41
N GLY A 230 -0.35 13.85 6.81
CA GLY A 230 -0.09 13.82 5.38
C GLY A 230 -0.51 12.48 4.76
N HIS A 231 0.28 12.04 3.77
CA HIS A 231 -0.01 10.83 2.99
C HIS A 231 0.21 9.53 3.78
N TRP A 232 1.10 9.52 4.75
CA TRP A 232 1.46 8.31 5.52
C TRP A 232 0.72 8.23 6.85
N LEU A 233 -0.62 8.20 6.82
CA LEU A 233 -1.51 8.18 7.99
C LEU A 233 -1.07 7.17 9.06
N HIS A 234 -0.76 5.96 8.62
CA HIS A 234 -0.39 4.83 9.49
C HIS A 234 0.97 5.02 10.18
N ALA A 235 1.86 5.80 9.58
CA ALA A 235 3.17 6.12 10.15
C ALA A 235 3.13 7.40 11.01
N GLU A 236 2.38 8.40 10.58
CA GLU A 236 2.26 9.69 11.26
C GLU A 236 1.33 9.63 12.48
N LYS A 237 0.24 8.87 12.39
CA LYS A 237 -0.82 8.74 13.42
C LYS A 237 -1.15 7.26 13.71
N PRO A 238 -0.17 6.44 14.13
CA PRO A 238 -0.36 4.99 14.21
C PRO A 238 -1.44 4.56 15.21
N ARG A 239 -1.62 5.27 16.32
CA ARG A 239 -2.66 4.95 17.32
C ARG A 239 -4.06 5.28 16.80
N GLU A 240 -4.22 6.42 16.14
CA GLU A 240 -5.49 6.82 15.53
C GLU A 240 -5.86 5.88 14.39
N PHE A 241 -4.88 5.48 13.58
CA PHE A 241 -5.09 4.52 12.50
C PHE A 241 -5.53 3.15 13.02
N GLU A 242 -4.86 2.63 14.03
CA GLU A 242 -5.23 1.39 14.72
C GLU A 242 -6.67 1.47 15.25
N SER A 243 -7.01 2.55 15.97
CA SER A 243 -8.35 2.74 16.55
C SER A 243 -9.44 2.79 15.48
N ALA A 244 -9.18 3.49 14.37
CA ALA A 244 -10.11 3.56 13.24
C ALA A 244 -10.31 2.19 12.59
N ALA A 245 -9.23 1.41 12.41
CA ALA A 245 -9.30 0.07 11.84
C ALA A 245 -10.10 -0.89 12.76
N ARG A 246 -9.82 -0.89 14.06
CA ARG A 246 -10.57 -1.71 15.03
C ARG A 246 -12.05 -1.39 15.01
N LEU A 247 -12.40 -0.11 15.16
CA LEU A 247 -13.81 0.34 15.18
C LEU A 247 -14.54 -0.04 13.89
N PHE A 248 -13.86 0.01 12.76
CA PHE A 248 -14.50 -0.25 11.47
C PHE A 248 -14.64 -1.74 11.16
N PHE A 249 -13.77 -2.61 11.68
CA PHE A 249 -13.79 -4.05 11.44
C PHE A 249 -14.52 -4.86 12.52
N SER A 250 -14.85 -4.22 13.65
CA SER A 250 -15.76 -4.76 14.68
C SER A 250 -17.20 -4.66 14.19
#